data_25598efbbeb8875b722a5e909bc815e7
#
_entry.id   25598efbbeb8875b722a5e909bc815e7
#
_cell.length_a   1.000
_cell.length_b   1.000
_cell.length_c   1.000
_cell.angle_alpha   90.00
_cell.angle_beta   90.00
_cell.angle_gamma   90.00
#
_symmetry.space_group_name_H-M   'P 1'
#
loop_
_entity.id
_entity.type
_entity.pdbx_description
1 polymer ?
#
loop_
_entity_poly.entity_id
_entity_poly.type
_entity_poly.pdbx_seq_one_letter_code
_entity_poly.pdbx_strand_id
1 'polypeptide(L)'
;MPKYIRNTLMMTTLVSLLSGCQVVSVKNQSLNVTITNERESILTRDKLSEASLNVLSMTGREAKICSEQPEECVSELKQIPQIQDEQLLSTASELYLAKALSLEKSSACKVSILAKTQSEEKQALQKQNYQSCLDQQLGMLDKSIRYSYAYMFNTKRGPQDRIFDNRQVQLRDFYNQAIAKLVNSYGLRHGPSEVGNQIKVGQSIYRINYDNYPLLKNRQVEQLMSTYNMNFSGLRSITRRDGFGSEFLIVLPPEHNDTSPEKAKYIVDPLHYQYTNGRNPNIHNARYLAATITAQPRSASNIDEILNNPEFEISAYDPYKFESAKIAGKSYPLAANFSAPYGLWLAQNNLGKAAYLSLIDRDARLTMPHLYMLEPYNPNKKVVVLVHGLASSPEAWIRLTNDVMGDPVLREHYQVWQVFYSTNMPILESRFQIYAIIQQSFNLVDSKAPAKKDAVLVGHSMGGIIARLLVSDADLTPAAMKLLPNRRVQQFKNDPLFKSRLDIQPIPNFSRAIFLAAPHRGTEFADRWFTL
;
A
#
# COMPACT_ATOMS: atom_id res chain seq x y z
N MET A 1 46.78 26.64 0.61
CA MET A 1 45.31 26.91 0.69
C MET A 1 44.99 27.21 2.14
N PRO A 2 44.35 28.34 2.46
CA PRO A 2 44.04 28.71 3.84
C PRO A 2 43.04 27.71 4.45
N LYS A 3 43.21 27.37 5.71
CA LYS A 3 42.39 26.43 6.49
C LYS A 3 40.88 26.72 6.38
N TYR A 4 40.49 27.97 6.17
CA TYR A 4 39.08 28.38 5.99
C TYR A 4 38.42 27.81 4.73
N ILE A 5 39.10 27.74 3.58
CA ILE A 5 38.58 27.21 2.33
C ILE A 5 38.36 25.69 2.44
N ARG A 6 39.24 24.99 3.15
CA ARG A 6 39.13 23.53 3.37
C ARG A 6 37.95 23.17 4.28
N ASN A 7 37.68 23.98 5.30
CA ASN A 7 36.53 23.76 6.19
C ASN A 7 35.21 24.13 5.53
N THR A 8 35.18 25.16 4.68
CA THR A 8 33.97 25.53 3.93
C THR A 8 33.65 24.49 2.84
N LEU A 9 34.68 23.97 2.16
CA LEU A 9 34.46 22.89 1.15
C LEU A 9 34.03 21.57 1.81
N MET A 10 34.53 21.26 3.00
CA MET A 10 34.14 20.08 3.76
C MET A 10 32.72 20.20 4.34
N MET A 11 32.32 21.42 4.70
CA MET A 11 30.96 21.69 5.20
C MET A 11 29.93 21.72 4.08
N THR A 12 30.28 22.20 2.88
CA THR A 12 29.38 22.14 1.71
C THR A 12 29.22 20.72 1.15
N THR A 13 30.27 19.88 1.19
CA THR A 13 30.18 18.47 0.84
C THR A 13 29.39 17.65 1.88
N LEU A 14 29.45 18.03 3.16
CA LEU A 14 28.66 17.39 4.21
C LEU A 14 27.17 17.75 4.11
N VAL A 15 26.85 18.99 3.74
CA VAL A 15 25.45 19.44 3.54
C VAL A 15 24.80 18.83 2.30
N SER A 16 25.57 18.53 1.25
CA SER A 16 25.05 17.81 0.07
C SER A 16 24.87 16.30 0.32
N LEU A 17 25.49 15.74 1.36
CA LEU A 17 25.23 14.35 1.82
C LEU A 17 24.03 14.26 2.77
N LEU A 18 23.53 15.39 3.29
CA LEU A 18 22.37 15.47 4.18
C LEU A 18 21.02 15.47 3.45
N SER A 19 21.00 15.61 2.13
CA SER A 19 19.83 15.22 1.34
C SER A 19 19.75 13.69 1.34
N GLY A 20 19.38 13.10 2.48
CA GLY A 20 18.97 11.70 2.57
C GLY A 20 17.89 11.50 1.52
N CYS A 21 18.29 11.00 0.34
CA CYS A 21 17.37 10.73 -0.75
C CYS A 21 16.34 9.78 -0.19
N GLN A 22 15.09 10.21 -0.15
CA GLN A 22 13.97 9.32 0.07
C GLN A 22 14.09 8.22 -0.98
N VAL A 23 14.39 6.99 -0.54
CA VAL A 23 14.70 5.87 -1.44
C VAL A 23 13.48 5.51 -2.27
N VAL A 24 12.29 5.63 -1.69
CA VAL A 24 11.01 5.47 -2.39
C VAL A 24 10.17 6.71 -2.20
N SER A 25 9.66 7.27 -3.28
CA SER A 25 8.68 8.34 -3.27
C SER A 25 7.45 7.97 -4.08
N VAL A 26 6.30 8.46 -3.65
CA VAL A 26 5.01 8.28 -4.33
C VAL A 26 4.61 9.60 -4.96
N LYS A 27 4.28 9.56 -6.25
CA LYS A 27 3.67 10.68 -6.96
C LYS A 27 2.39 10.19 -7.62
N ASN A 28 1.33 10.96 -7.47
CA ASN A 28 0.14 10.78 -8.29
C ASN A 28 0.42 11.40 -9.66
N GLN A 29 0.48 10.56 -10.69
CA GLN A 29 0.62 11.01 -12.06
C GLN A 29 -0.77 11.25 -12.68
N SER A 30 -0.83 12.15 -13.65
CA SER A 30 -2.03 12.25 -14.48
C SER A 30 -2.25 10.92 -15.21
N LEU A 31 -3.51 10.54 -15.42
CA LEU A 31 -3.88 9.35 -16.18
C LEU A 31 -3.17 9.28 -17.54
N ASN A 32 -3.00 10.43 -18.19
CA ASN A 32 -2.35 10.55 -19.49
C ASN A 32 -0.90 10.06 -19.52
N VAL A 33 -0.16 10.18 -18.39
CA VAL A 33 1.24 9.74 -18.30
C VAL A 33 1.31 8.23 -18.00
N THR A 34 0.35 7.71 -17.26
CA THR A 34 0.36 6.30 -16.80
C THR A 34 0.05 5.32 -17.93
N ILE A 35 -0.74 5.75 -18.94
CA ILE A 35 -1.25 4.90 -20.04
C ILE A 35 -0.60 5.25 -21.39
N THR A 36 0.53 5.96 -21.42
CA THR A 36 1.14 6.55 -22.62
C THR A 36 1.46 5.58 -23.76
N ASN A 37 1.39 4.28 -23.56
CA ASN A 37 1.72 3.30 -24.61
C ASN A 37 0.52 2.61 -25.22
N GLU A 38 -0.72 2.92 -24.78
CA GLU A 38 -1.89 2.19 -25.25
C GLU A 38 -3.04 3.15 -25.61
N ARG A 39 -3.52 3.04 -26.82
CA ARG A 39 -4.81 3.43 -27.42
C ARG A 39 -5.45 4.73 -26.91
N GLU A 40 -5.70 5.62 -27.83
CA GLU A 40 -6.41 6.87 -27.58
C GLU A 40 -7.79 6.61 -26.95
N SER A 41 -8.04 7.19 -25.80
CA SER A 41 -9.32 7.19 -25.10
C SER A 41 -9.41 8.38 -24.17
N ILE A 42 -10.58 8.59 -23.58
CA ILE A 42 -10.80 9.65 -22.59
C ILE A 42 -9.85 9.55 -21.37
N LEU A 43 -9.38 8.35 -21.05
CA LEU A 43 -8.42 8.16 -19.94
C LEU A 43 -6.98 8.53 -20.33
N THR A 44 -6.61 8.39 -21.61
CA THR A 44 -5.22 8.57 -22.06
C THR A 44 -4.93 9.95 -22.61
N ARG A 45 -5.86 10.56 -23.33
CA ARG A 45 -5.65 11.83 -24.04
C ARG A 45 -6.70 12.90 -23.80
N ASP A 46 -7.59 12.72 -22.84
CA ASP A 46 -8.74 13.62 -22.62
C ASP A 46 -9.62 13.81 -23.88
N LYS A 47 -9.64 12.81 -24.77
CA LYS A 47 -10.42 12.80 -26.00
C LYS A 47 -11.19 11.49 -26.10
N LEU A 48 -12.37 11.56 -26.68
CA LEU A 48 -13.13 10.36 -26.96
C LEU A 48 -12.35 9.45 -27.93
N SER A 49 -12.50 8.14 -27.72
CA SER A 49 -11.91 7.13 -28.59
C SER A 49 -12.51 7.21 -30.01
N GLU A 50 -11.75 6.75 -31.01
CA GLU A 50 -12.21 6.67 -32.40
C GLU A 50 -13.50 5.86 -32.52
N ALA A 51 -13.63 4.77 -31.75
CA ALA A 51 -14.85 3.96 -31.72
C ALA A 51 -16.09 4.78 -31.32
N SER A 52 -15.98 5.63 -30.28
CA SER A 52 -17.07 6.52 -29.88
C SER A 52 -17.31 7.64 -30.88
N LEU A 53 -16.26 8.22 -31.46
CA LEU A 53 -16.39 9.27 -32.48
C LEU A 53 -17.15 8.76 -33.70
N ASN A 54 -16.86 7.53 -34.15
CA ASN A 54 -17.56 6.90 -35.28
C ASN A 54 -19.05 6.70 -34.99
N VAL A 55 -19.42 6.30 -33.76
CA VAL A 55 -20.82 6.15 -33.36
C VAL A 55 -21.51 7.52 -33.29
N LEU A 56 -20.85 8.53 -32.70
CA LEU A 56 -21.41 9.87 -32.59
C LEU A 56 -21.59 10.58 -33.94
N SER A 57 -20.77 10.26 -34.94
CA SER A 57 -20.94 10.83 -36.29
C SER A 57 -22.31 10.51 -36.90
N MET A 58 -22.96 9.42 -36.45
CA MET A 58 -24.31 9.02 -36.88
C MET A 58 -25.42 9.96 -36.37
N THR A 59 -25.13 10.75 -35.31
CA THR A 59 -26.07 11.75 -34.75
C THR A 59 -25.94 13.11 -35.45
N GLY A 60 -24.88 13.34 -36.19
CA GLY A 60 -24.56 14.66 -36.75
C GLY A 60 -24.16 15.71 -35.72
N ARG A 61 -24.00 15.35 -34.45
CA ARG A 61 -23.56 16.26 -33.38
C ARG A 61 -22.05 16.28 -33.21
N GLU A 62 -21.52 17.40 -32.75
CA GLU A 62 -20.11 17.49 -32.39
C GLU A 62 -19.80 16.67 -31.12
N ALA A 63 -18.71 15.94 -31.14
CA ALA A 63 -18.25 15.12 -30.03
C ALA A 63 -18.08 15.91 -28.71
N LYS A 64 -17.68 17.19 -28.80
CA LYS A 64 -17.55 18.08 -27.65
C LYS A 64 -18.89 18.32 -26.97
N ILE A 65 -19.93 18.60 -27.75
CA ILE A 65 -21.29 18.82 -27.22
C ILE A 65 -21.77 17.56 -26.49
N CYS A 66 -21.57 16.38 -27.09
CA CYS A 66 -21.92 15.09 -26.47
C CYS A 66 -21.16 14.79 -25.18
N SER A 67 -19.90 15.22 -25.06
CA SER A 67 -19.14 15.11 -23.82
C SER A 67 -19.63 16.06 -22.73
N GLU A 68 -20.19 17.21 -23.11
CA GLU A 68 -20.76 18.19 -22.17
C GLU A 68 -22.19 17.85 -21.75
N GLN A 69 -22.97 17.26 -22.66
CA GLN A 69 -24.39 16.89 -22.47
C GLN A 69 -24.65 15.43 -22.83
N PRO A 70 -24.09 14.47 -22.09
CA PRO A 70 -24.13 13.06 -22.44
C PRO A 70 -25.56 12.47 -22.45
N GLU A 71 -26.46 12.97 -21.59
CA GLU A 71 -27.85 12.49 -21.53
C GLU A 71 -28.59 12.66 -22.85
N GLU A 72 -28.52 13.86 -23.45
CA GLU A 72 -29.20 14.16 -24.71
C GLU A 72 -28.64 13.30 -25.84
N CYS A 73 -27.30 13.21 -25.96
CA CYS A 73 -26.68 12.43 -27.01
C CYS A 73 -26.97 10.93 -26.87
N VAL A 74 -26.94 10.38 -25.65
CA VAL A 74 -27.28 8.97 -25.41
C VAL A 74 -28.75 8.71 -25.72
N SER A 75 -29.65 9.63 -25.40
CA SER A 75 -31.07 9.51 -25.74
C SER A 75 -31.28 9.47 -27.26
N GLU A 76 -30.56 10.29 -28.03
CA GLU A 76 -30.62 10.27 -29.50
C GLU A 76 -30.03 8.97 -30.09
N LEU A 77 -28.87 8.52 -29.57
CA LEU A 77 -28.25 7.28 -30.00
C LEU A 77 -29.20 6.08 -29.85
N LYS A 78 -30.01 6.04 -28.80
CA LYS A 78 -31.02 5.00 -28.57
C LYS A 78 -32.12 4.97 -29.63
N GLN A 79 -32.37 6.09 -30.32
CA GLN A 79 -33.43 6.19 -31.35
C GLN A 79 -32.93 5.81 -32.74
N ILE A 80 -31.62 5.59 -32.93
CA ILE A 80 -31.03 5.23 -34.22
C ILE A 80 -31.00 3.71 -34.38
N PRO A 81 -31.84 3.10 -35.26
CA PRO A 81 -31.98 1.64 -35.35
C PRO A 81 -30.71 0.89 -35.78
N GLN A 82 -29.77 1.58 -36.44
CA GLN A 82 -28.54 1.00 -36.95
C GLN A 82 -27.48 0.83 -35.86
N ILE A 83 -27.62 1.50 -34.69
CA ILE A 83 -26.67 1.43 -33.59
C ILE A 83 -26.97 0.16 -32.78
N GLN A 84 -25.98 -0.73 -32.74
CA GLN A 84 -26.06 -1.96 -31.95
C GLN A 84 -25.82 -1.69 -30.46
N ASP A 85 -26.32 -2.56 -29.59
CA ASP A 85 -26.16 -2.44 -28.12
C ASP A 85 -24.71 -2.23 -27.71
N GLU A 86 -23.77 -2.99 -28.29
CA GLU A 86 -22.34 -2.83 -27.95
C GLU A 86 -21.80 -1.43 -28.31
N GLN A 87 -22.24 -0.84 -29.42
CA GLN A 87 -21.86 0.51 -29.83
C GLN A 87 -22.47 1.56 -28.89
N LEU A 88 -23.76 1.43 -28.60
CA LEU A 88 -24.49 2.32 -27.70
C LEU A 88 -23.87 2.30 -26.29
N LEU A 89 -23.76 1.10 -25.70
CA LEU A 89 -23.32 0.94 -24.33
C LEU A 89 -21.87 1.40 -24.12
N SER A 90 -20.98 1.07 -25.07
CA SER A 90 -19.60 1.46 -24.96
C SER A 90 -19.40 2.97 -25.14
N THR A 91 -20.11 3.60 -26.06
CA THR A 91 -20.06 5.05 -26.28
C THR A 91 -20.67 5.82 -25.11
N ALA A 92 -21.83 5.38 -24.62
CA ALA A 92 -22.46 6.00 -23.46
C ALA A 92 -21.58 5.93 -22.21
N SER A 93 -20.96 4.78 -21.93
CA SER A 93 -20.03 4.66 -20.81
C SER A 93 -18.89 5.68 -20.90
N GLU A 94 -18.29 5.84 -22.08
CA GLU A 94 -17.20 6.78 -22.29
C GLU A 94 -17.65 8.24 -22.17
N LEU A 95 -18.82 8.61 -22.69
CA LEU A 95 -19.39 9.96 -22.57
C LEU A 95 -19.65 10.35 -21.11
N TYR A 96 -20.28 9.46 -20.33
CA TYR A 96 -20.52 9.71 -18.91
C TYR A 96 -19.22 9.81 -18.12
N LEU A 97 -18.23 8.97 -18.41
CA LEU A 97 -16.92 9.09 -17.79
C LEU A 97 -16.22 10.40 -18.19
N ALA A 98 -16.28 10.80 -19.47
CA ALA A 98 -15.73 12.06 -19.95
C ALA A 98 -16.32 13.26 -19.19
N LYS A 99 -17.64 13.28 -19.00
CA LYS A 99 -18.30 14.32 -18.22
C LYS A 99 -17.85 14.34 -16.77
N ALA A 100 -17.77 13.18 -16.12
CA ALA A 100 -17.29 13.08 -14.74
C ALA A 100 -15.85 13.59 -14.57
N LEU A 101 -14.95 13.28 -15.51
CA LEU A 101 -13.57 13.76 -15.54
C LEU A 101 -13.48 15.28 -15.82
N SER A 102 -14.35 15.79 -16.66
CA SER A 102 -14.45 17.24 -16.93
C SER A 102 -14.90 18.01 -15.68
N LEU A 103 -15.91 17.49 -14.95
CA LEU A 103 -16.36 18.05 -13.67
C LEU A 103 -15.24 18.09 -12.63
N GLU A 104 -14.48 17.02 -12.49
CA GLU A 104 -13.33 16.92 -11.57
C GLU A 104 -12.28 18.03 -11.82
N LYS A 105 -12.08 18.39 -13.10
CA LYS A 105 -11.15 19.46 -13.52
C LYS A 105 -11.74 20.87 -13.34
N SER A 106 -13.05 21.00 -13.19
CA SER A 106 -13.73 22.28 -13.05
C SER A 106 -13.38 22.98 -11.73
N SER A 107 -13.47 24.31 -11.72
CA SER A 107 -13.26 25.10 -10.50
C SER A 107 -14.30 24.80 -9.41
N ALA A 108 -15.51 24.43 -9.80
CA ALA A 108 -16.61 24.11 -8.87
C ALA A 108 -16.33 22.82 -8.07
N CYS A 109 -15.68 21.80 -8.67
CA CYS A 109 -15.31 20.55 -8.01
C CYS A 109 -13.91 20.58 -7.36
N LYS A 110 -13.23 21.72 -7.32
CA LYS A 110 -11.96 21.85 -6.60
C LYS A 110 -12.20 22.44 -5.22
N VAL A 111 -11.59 21.84 -4.20
CA VAL A 111 -11.50 22.45 -2.87
C VAL A 111 -10.65 23.71 -3.01
N SER A 112 -11.28 24.87 -3.16
CA SER A 112 -10.57 26.12 -2.96
C SER A 112 -10.28 26.26 -1.47
N ILE A 113 -9.02 26.53 -1.10
CA ILE A 113 -8.67 26.95 0.26
C ILE A 113 -9.44 28.26 0.47
N LEU A 114 -10.56 28.18 1.20
CA LEU A 114 -11.38 29.34 1.53
C LEU A 114 -10.48 30.32 2.28
N ALA A 115 -10.18 31.45 1.68
CA ALA A 115 -9.47 32.50 2.36
C ALA A 115 -10.32 32.91 3.60
N LYS A 116 -9.73 32.87 4.78
CA LYS A 116 -10.39 33.26 6.06
C LYS A 116 -10.97 34.68 6.05
N THR A 117 -10.67 35.44 4.99
CA THR A 117 -11.12 36.83 4.76
C THR A 117 -12.43 36.95 4.01
N GLN A 118 -13.07 35.85 3.57
CA GLN A 118 -14.36 35.91 2.86
C GLN A 118 -15.52 35.85 3.83
N SER A 119 -16.65 36.52 3.46
CA SER A 119 -17.87 36.47 4.26
C SER A 119 -18.43 35.04 4.38
N GLU A 120 -19.13 34.74 5.48
CA GLU A 120 -19.75 33.42 5.73
C GLU A 120 -20.71 32.99 4.61
N GLU A 121 -21.47 33.93 4.03
CA GLU A 121 -22.38 33.68 2.92
C GLU A 121 -21.62 33.18 1.67
N LYS A 122 -20.47 33.81 1.34
CA LYS A 122 -19.64 33.38 0.21
C LYS A 122 -19.03 32.00 0.46
N GLN A 123 -18.63 31.71 1.69
CA GLN A 123 -18.12 30.39 2.07
C GLN A 123 -19.21 29.33 1.96
N ALA A 124 -20.43 29.62 2.43
CA ALA A 124 -21.58 28.73 2.32
C ALA A 124 -21.95 28.43 0.86
N LEU A 125 -22.00 29.45 0.01
CA LEU A 125 -22.29 29.31 -1.42
C LEU A 125 -21.20 28.46 -2.14
N GLN A 126 -19.93 28.68 -1.85
CA GLN A 126 -18.84 27.88 -2.43
C GLN A 126 -18.91 26.42 -1.98
N LYS A 127 -19.23 26.17 -0.70
CA LYS A 127 -19.44 24.82 -0.18
C LYS A 127 -20.63 24.13 -0.87
N GLN A 128 -21.72 24.83 -1.06
CA GLN A 128 -22.90 24.31 -1.77
C GLN A 128 -22.58 23.99 -3.23
N ASN A 129 -21.87 24.87 -3.95
CA ASN A 129 -21.45 24.64 -5.33
C ASN A 129 -20.51 23.43 -5.44
N TYR A 130 -19.56 23.29 -4.52
CA TYR A 130 -18.68 22.14 -4.44
C TYR A 130 -19.45 20.84 -4.22
N GLN A 131 -20.38 20.82 -3.28
CA GLN A 131 -21.22 19.65 -3.00
C GLN A 131 -22.09 19.28 -4.20
N SER A 132 -22.73 20.27 -4.84
CA SER A 132 -23.55 20.06 -6.05
C SER A 132 -22.71 19.51 -7.20
N CYS A 133 -21.49 20.01 -7.37
CA CYS A 133 -20.56 19.49 -8.39
C CYS A 133 -20.19 18.04 -8.14
N LEU A 134 -19.91 17.65 -6.89
CA LEU A 134 -19.63 16.26 -6.52
C LEU A 134 -20.85 15.35 -6.73
N ASP A 135 -22.05 15.83 -6.40
CA ASP A 135 -23.29 15.06 -6.62
C ASP A 135 -23.53 14.81 -8.13
N GLN A 136 -23.27 15.81 -8.99
CA GLN A 136 -23.32 15.65 -10.44
C GLN A 136 -22.25 14.66 -10.93
N GLN A 137 -21.02 14.78 -10.44
CA GLN A 137 -19.94 13.86 -10.79
C GLN A 137 -20.29 12.42 -10.41
N LEU A 138 -20.80 12.19 -9.19
CA LEU A 138 -21.26 10.88 -8.73
C LEU A 138 -22.34 10.29 -9.65
N GLY A 139 -23.31 11.09 -10.08
CA GLY A 139 -24.35 10.65 -11.03
C GLY A 139 -23.78 10.22 -12.40
N MET A 140 -22.77 10.93 -12.91
CA MET A 140 -22.11 10.56 -14.16
C MET A 140 -21.30 9.26 -14.02
N LEU A 141 -20.61 9.10 -12.88
CA LEU A 141 -19.85 7.88 -12.58
C LEU A 141 -20.76 6.65 -12.43
N ASP A 142 -21.90 6.79 -11.72
CA ASP A 142 -22.92 5.75 -11.62
C ASP A 142 -23.37 5.28 -13.01
N LYS A 143 -23.70 6.20 -13.91
CA LYS A 143 -24.08 5.86 -15.29
C LYS A 143 -22.94 5.18 -16.05
N SER A 144 -21.71 5.70 -15.97
CA SER A 144 -20.56 5.06 -16.62
C SER A 144 -20.35 3.62 -16.16
N ILE A 145 -20.50 3.34 -14.86
CA ILE A 145 -20.42 1.97 -14.29
C ILE A 145 -21.51 1.07 -14.89
N ARG A 146 -22.75 1.54 -14.95
CA ARG A 146 -23.88 0.76 -15.46
C ARG A 146 -23.69 0.40 -16.93
N TYR A 147 -23.36 1.38 -17.76
CA TYR A 147 -23.18 1.18 -19.20
C TYR A 147 -21.97 0.29 -19.51
N SER A 148 -20.84 0.46 -18.80
CA SER A 148 -19.69 -0.43 -18.97
C SER A 148 -19.95 -1.85 -18.47
N TYR A 149 -20.67 -2.00 -17.35
CA TYR A 149 -21.10 -3.32 -16.86
C TYR A 149 -22.02 -4.03 -17.87
N ALA A 150 -23.05 -3.33 -18.36
CA ALA A 150 -23.98 -3.89 -19.36
C ALA A 150 -23.25 -4.29 -20.64
N TYR A 151 -22.32 -3.47 -21.13
CA TYR A 151 -21.47 -3.81 -22.29
C TYR A 151 -20.69 -5.10 -22.04
N MET A 152 -20.02 -5.20 -20.91
CA MET A 152 -19.12 -6.32 -20.65
C MET A 152 -19.87 -7.64 -20.42
N PHE A 153 -20.98 -7.61 -19.69
CA PHE A 153 -21.56 -8.83 -19.13
C PHE A 153 -22.94 -9.19 -19.68
N ASN A 154 -23.64 -8.28 -20.36
CA ASN A 154 -25.04 -8.49 -20.80
C ASN A 154 -25.28 -8.26 -22.30
N THR A 155 -24.25 -8.09 -23.11
CA THR A 155 -24.34 -8.15 -24.57
C THR A 155 -24.20 -9.59 -25.08
N LYS A 156 -24.46 -9.80 -26.37
CA LYS A 156 -24.40 -11.15 -26.99
C LYS A 156 -23.01 -11.79 -26.86
N ARG A 157 -21.95 -10.99 -26.93
CA ARG A 157 -20.56 -11.44 -26.72
C ARG A 157 -20.13 -11.12 -25.29
N GLY A 158 -19.54 -12.10 -24.60
CA GLY A 158 -18.95 -11.90 -23.29
C GLY A 158 -17.49 -11.43 -23.35
N PRO A 159 -16.87 -11.08 -22.19
CA PRO A 159 -15.47 -10.68 -22.15
C PRO A 159 -14.49 -11.70 -22.74
N GLN A 160 -14.79 -12.99 -22.62
CA GLN A 160 -13.96 -14.07 -23.17
C GLN A 160 -13.99 -14.11 -24.70
N ASP A 161 -15.11 -13.74 -25.31
CA ASP A 161 -15.28 -13.70 -26.76
C ASP A 161 -14.59 -12.45 -27.39
N ARG A 162 -14.17 -11.50 -26.54
CA ARG A 162 -13.59 -10.22 -26.89
C ARG A 162 -12.16 -10.02 -26.37
N ILE A 163 -11.44 -11.11 -26.08
CA ILE A 163 -10.07 -11.04 -25.49
C ILE A 163 -9.11 -10.19 -26.34
N PHE A 164 -9.25 -10.25 -27.67
CA PHE A 164 -8.43 -9.47 -28.60
C PHE A 164 -9.09 -8.14 -29.05
N ASP A 165 -10.25 -7.80 -28.47
CA ASP A 165 -10.96 -6.58 -28.81
C ASP A 165 -10.45 -5.42 -27.94
N ASN A 166 -9.88 -4.43 -28.61
CA ASN A 166 -9.37 -3.22 -27.98
C ASN A 166 -10.45 -2.48 -27.18
N ARG A 167 -11.69 -2.52 -27.67
CA ARG A 167 -12.81 -1.86 -27.01
C ARG A 167 -13.14 -2.52 -25.67
N GLN A 168 -13.02 -3.84 -25.60
CA GLN A 168 -13.21 -4.59 -24.34
C GLN A 168 -12.23 -4.13 -23.25
N VAL A 169 -10.95 -3.92 -23.59
CA VAL A 169 -9.93 -3.44 -22.65
C VAL A 169 -10.26 -2.03 -22.19
N GLN A 170 -10.63 -1.13 -23.13
CA GLN A 170 -11.04 0.23 -22.77
C GLN A 170 -12.24 0.24 -21.81
N LEU A 171 -13.28 -0.54 -22.07
CA LEU A 171 -14.48 -0.60 -21.24
C LEU A 171 -14.20 -1.17 -19.84
N ARG A 172 -13.32 -2.17 -19.74
CA ARG A 172 -12.83 -2.66 -18.45
C ARG A 172 -12.14 -1.54 -17.68
N ASP A 173 -11.29 -0.77 -18.33
CA ASP A 173 -10.57 0.34 -17.72
C ASP A 173 -11.54 1.48 -17.33
N PHE A 174 -12.54 1.79 -18.15
CA PHE A 174 -13.59 2.76 -17.81
C PHE A 174 -14.37 2.33 -16.57
N TYR A 175 -14.80 1.06 -16.51
CA TYR A 175 -15.47 0.48 -15.36
C TYR A 175 -14.61 0.57 -14.10
N ASN A 176 -13.36 0.14 -14.15
CA ASN A 176 -12.45 0.17 -13.03
C ASN A 176 -12.22 1.61 -12.54
N GLN A 177 -12.03 2.57 -13.46
CA GLN A 177 -11.82 3.97 -13.13
C GLN A 177 -13.09 4.66 -12.60
N ALA A 178 -14.24 4.36 -13.17
CA ALA A 178 -15.51 4.91 -12.68
C ALA A 178 -15.78 4.49 -11.24
N ILE A 179 -15.52 3.21 -10.88
CA ILE A 179 -15.62 2.73 -9.50
C ILE A 179 -14.63 3.45 -8.59
N ALA A 180 -13.35 3.57 -9.00
CA ALA A 180 -12.33 4.26 -8.21
C ALA A 180 -12.75 5.68 -7.87
N LYS A 181 -13.22 6.42 -8.89
CA LYS A 181 -13.63 7.80 -8.74
C LYS A 181 -14.94 7.95 -7.95
N LEU A 182 -15.90 7.03 -8.14
CA LEU A 182 -17.15 7.04 -7.38
C LEU A 182 -16.87 6.91 -5.88
N VAL A 183 -16.06 5.94 -5.48
CA VAL A 183 -15.71 5.72 -4.07
C VAL A 183 -14.94 6.93 -3.50
N ASN A 184 -13.96 7.45 -4.23
CA ASN A 184 -13.19 8.60 -3.79
C ASN A 184 -14.03 9.88 -3.70
N SER A 185 -14.86 10.17 -4.73
CA SER A 185 -15.72 11.37 -4.75
C SER A 185 -16.82 11.32 -3.68
N TYR A 186 -17.33 10.12 -3.39
CA TYR A 186 -18.26 9.93 -2.30
C TYR A 186 -17.62 10.24 -0.93
N GLY A 187 -16.39 9.75 -0.70
CA GLY A 187 -15.62 10.08 0.49
C GLY A 187 -15.35 11.59 0.64
N LEU A 188 -15.04 12.28 -0.48
CA LEU A 188 -14.89 13.76 -0.48
C LEU A 188 -16.21 14.48 -0.18
N ARG A 189 -17.32 13.95 -0.65
CA ARG A 189 -18.65 14.54 -0.48
C ARG A 189 -19.18 14.42 0.95
N HIS A 190 -19.00 13.27 1.57
CA HIS A 190 -19.62 12.90 2.84
C HIS A 190 -18.64 12.75 4.01
N GLY A 191 -17.35 12.62 3.72
CA GLY A 191 -16.33 12.30 4.71
C GLY A 191 -16.19 10.81 4.98
N PRO A 192 -15.04 10.38 5.54
CA PRO A 192 -14.71 8.97 5.73
C PRO A 192 -15.60 8.25 6.75
N SER A 193 -16.25 8.98 7.66
CA SER A 193 -17.13 8.42 8.69
C SER A 193 -18.53 8.05 8.18
N GLU A 194 -18.94 8.56 7.01
CA GLU A 194 -20.28 8.35 6.47
C GLU A 194 -20.38 7.20 5.46
N VAL A 195 -19.25 6.60 5.06
CA VAL A 195 -19.26 5.54 4.04
C VAL A 195 -19.94 4.24 4.54
N GLY A 196 -20.04 4.00 5.83
CA GLY A 196 -20.86 2.94 6.44
C GLY A 196 -20.94 1.64 5.62
N ASN A 197 -22.16 1.09 5.52
CA ASN A 197 -22.44 -0.12 4.73
C ASN A 197 -23.09 0.17 3.36
N GLN A 198 -23.18 1.45 2.97
CA GLN A 198 -23.79 1.82 1.68
C GLN A 198 -23.30 3.18 1.18
N ILE A 199 -23.30 3.33 -0.14
CA ILE A 199 -23.08 4.58 -0.88
C ILE A 199 -24.38 4.95 -1.57
N LYS A 200 -24.87 6.18 -1.43
CA LYS A 200 -26.06 6.69 -2.10
C LYS A 200 -25.69 7.70 -3.18
N VAL A 201 -26.16 7.49 -4.39
CA VAL A 201 -25.96 8.37 -5.53
C VAL A 201 -27.30 8.63 -6.21
N GLY A 202 -27.93 9.79 -5.94
CA GLY A 202 -29.30 10.05 -6.39
C GLY A 202 -30.27 8.99 -5.90
N GLN A 203 -30.90 8.28 -6.82
CA GLN A 203 -31.82 7.17 -6.51
C GLN A 203 -31.09 5.81 -6.35
N SER A 204 -29.81 5.74 -6.67
CA SER A 204 -29.02 4.53 -6.64
C SER A 204 -28.46 4.26 -5.25
N ILE A 205 -28.52 3.00 -4.81
CA ILE A 205 -27.94 2.53 -3.55
C ILE A 205 -26.92 1.45 -3.86
N TYR A 206 -25.66 1.70 -3.48
CA TYR A 206 -24.60 0.71 -3.52
C TYR A 206 -24.42 0.12 -2.13
N ARG A 207 -24.78 -1.13 -1.92
CA ARG A 207 -24.55 -1.84 -0.65
C ARG A 207 -23.14 -2.38 -0.63
N ILE A 208 -22.41 -2.16 0.46
CA ILE A 208 -21.02 -2.59 0.58
C ILE A 208 -20.97 -3.97 1.22
N ASN A 209 -20.32 -4.92 0.53
CA ASN A 209 -20.11 -6.29 0.97
C ASN A 209 -18.62 -6.51 1.31
N TYR A 210 -18.34 -6.90 2.55
CA TYR A 210 -17.01 -7.20 3.08
C TYR A 210 -16.73 -8.71 3.25
N ASP A 211 -17.59 -9.59 2.77
CA ASP A 211 -17.45 -11.04 3.00
C ASP A 211 -16.14 -11.61 2.45
N ASN A 212 -15.63 -11.01 1.34
CA ASN A 212 -14.36 -11.38 0.74
C ASN A 212 -13.16 -10.57 1.30
N TYR A 213 -13.41 -9.66 2.25
CA TYR A 213 -12.40 -8.92 3.00
C TYR A 213 -12.88 -8.62 4.42
N PRO A 214 -13.07 -9.66 5.27
CA PRO A 214 -13.66 -9.49 6.62
C PRO A 214 -12.86 -8.54 7.52
N LEU A 215 -11.55 -8.42 7.28
CA LEU A 215 -10.67 -7.52 8.04
C LEU A 215 -11.14 -6.06 7.98
N LEU A 216 -11.81 -5.64 6.90
CA LEU A 216 -12.28 -4.27 6.72
C LEU A 216 -13.63 -4.00 7.39
N LYS A 217 -14.38 -5.05 7.73
CA LYS A 217 -15.69 -4.93 8.37
C LYS A 217 -15.54 -4.26 9.75
N ASN A 218 -16.28 -3.19 9.97
CA ASN A 218 -16.25 -2.40 11.21
C ASN A 218 -14.87 -1.76 11.55
N ARG A 219 -13.97 -1.65 10.56
CA ARG A 219 -12.69 -0.95 10.72
C ARG A 219 -12.80 0.48 10.25
N GLN A 220 -12.20 1.38 10.99
CA GLN A 220 -11.95 2.73 10.51
C GLN A 220 -10.84 2.68 9.45
N VAL A 221 -11.01 3.45 8.39
CA VAL A 221 -10.03 3.63 7.32
C VAL A 221 -9.51 5.06 7.41
N GLU A 222 -8.21 5.23 7.55
CA GLU A 222 -7.57 6.55 7.59
C GLU A 222 -7.48 7.16 6.19
N GLN A 223 -7.06 6.34 5.22
CA GLN A 223 -6.94 6.75 3.82
C GLN A 223 -7.39 5.62 2.90
N LEU A 224 -8.10 5.98 1.84
CA LEU A 224 -8.50 5.09 0.77
C LEU A 224 -8.10 5.74 -0.56
N MET A 225 -7.18 5.10 -1.28
CA MET A 225 -6.59 5.68 -2.48
C MET A 225 -6.62 4.68 -3.64
N SER A 226 -7.06 5.13 -4.81
CA SER A 226 -6.88 4.34 -6.03
C SER A 226 -5.39 4.26 -6.38
N THR A 227 -4.90 3.05 -6.69
CA THR A 227 -3.50 2.84 -7.07
C THR A 227 -3.24 3.03 -8.55
N TYR A 228 -4.27 3.28 -9.33
CA TYR A 228 -4.19 3.37 -10.78
C TYR A 228 -3.21 4.44 -11.27
N ASN A 229 -3.22 5.60 -10.62
CA ASN A 229 -2.35 6.74 -10.95
C ASN A 229 -1.09 6.84 -10.09
N MET A 230 -0.86 5.87 -9.19
CA MET A 230 0.31 5.91 -8.33
C MET A 230 1.56 5.48 -9.07
N ASN A 231 2.57 6.34 -9.07
CA ASN A 231 3.91 6.03 -9.52
C ASN A 231 4.87 6.03 -8.33
N PHE A 232 5.61 4.94 -8.21
CA PHE A 232 6.60 4.75 -7.15
C PHE A 232 8.01 4.90 -7.74
N SER A 233 8.64 6.05 -7.52
CA SER A 233 10.07 6.20 -7.78
C SER A 233 10.84 5.42 -6.72
N GLY A 234 11.85 4.65 -7.13
CA GLY A 234 12.66 3.81 -6.23
C GLY A 234 12.22 2.36 -6.14
N LEU A 235 10.99 2.01 -6.52
CA LEU A 235 10.64 0.63 -6.82
C LEU A 235 11.09 0.28 -8.23
N ARG A 236 11.91 -0.77 -8.36
CA ARG A 236 12.46 -1.21 -9.64
C ARG A 236 11.41 -1.84 -10.55
N SER A 237 10.41 -2.45 -9.97
CA SER A 237 9.28 -3.08 -10.65
C SER A 237 8.00 -2.85 -9.87
N ILE A 238 6.88 -2.81 -10.58
CA ILE A 238 5.54 -2.76 -9.99
C ILE A 238 4.83 -4.02 -10.44
N THR A 239 4.45 -4.85 -9.48
CA THR A 239 3.72 -6.09 -9.75
C THR A 239 2.23 -5.82 -9.68
N ARG A 240 1.54 -6.00 -10.81
CA ARG A 240 0.10 -5.88 -10.95
C ARG A 240 -0.48 -7.15 -11.57
N ARG A 241 -1.75 -7.38 -11.30
CA ARG A 241 -2.58 -8.36 -11.99
C ARG A 241 -3.68 -7.61 -12.71
N ASP A 242 -3.76 -7.78 -14.04
CA ASP A 242 -4.84 -7.23 -14.83
C ASP A 242 -6.15 -7.95 -14.55
N GLY A 243 -7.25 -7.21 -14.53
CA GLY A 243 -8.54 -7.81 -14.26
C GLY A 243 -9.67 -6.80 -14.08
N PHE A 244 -10.76 -7.29 -13.58
CA PHE A 244 -11.94 -6.51 -13.24
C PHE A 244 -11.86 -5.97 -11.81
N GLY A 245 -12.48 -4.84 -11.60
CA GLY A 245 -12.50 -4.14 -10.33
C GLY A 245 -11.39 -3.09 -10.21
N SER A 246 -11.60 -2.15 -9.36
CA SER A 246 -10.67 -1.05 -9.11
C SER A 246 -9.67 -1.42 -8.03
N GLU A 247 -8.40 -1.15 -8.29
CA GLU A 247 -7.30 -1.36 -7.36
C GLU A 247 -7.24 -0.23 -6.34
N PHE A 248 -7.29 -0.57 -5.07
CA PHE A 248 -7.18 0.38 -3.97
C PHE A 248 -6.05 0.03 -3.02
N LEU A 249 -5.51 1.09 -2.43
CA LEU A 249 -4.68 1.05 -1.26
C LEU A 249 -5.47 1.61 -0.09
N ILE A 250 -5.58 0.82 0.97
CA ILE A 250 -6.25 1.17 2.21
C ILE A 250 -5.19 1.38 3.28
N VAL A 251 -5.22 2.53 3.95
CA VAL A 251 -4.39 2.80 5.12
C VAL A 251 -5.26 2.74 6.36
N LEU A 252 -4.96 1.82 7.26
CA LEU A 252 -5.61 1.71 8.54
C LEU A 252 -4.99 2.73 9.53
N PRO A 253 -5.75 3.25 10.51
CA PRO A 253 -5.19 4.09 11.56
C PRO A 253 -4.12 3.33 12.37
N PRO A 254 -3.20 4.06 13.01
CA PRO A 254 -2.23 3.45 13.92
C PRO A 254 -2.95 2.69 15.04
N GLU A 255 -2.37 1.59 15.47
CA GLU A 255 -2.87 0.87 16.64
C GLU A 255 -2.69 1.73 17.91
N HIS A 256 -3.53 1.53 18.93
CA HIS A 256 -3.42 2.25 20.20
C HIS A 256 -2.01 2.15 20.82
N ASN A 257 -1.31 1.05 20.55
CA ASN A 257 0.07 0.83 21.03
C ASN A 257 1.09 1.75 20.36
N ASP A 258 0.78 2.35 19.19
CA ASP A 258 1.68 3.25 18.47
C ASP A 258 1.91 4.58 19.21
N THR A 259 1.04 4.96 20.12
CA THR A 259 1.16 6.17 20.97
C THR A 259 1.75 5.87 22.35
N SER A 260 2.12 4.61 22.64
CA SER A 260 2.68 4.23 23.94
C SER A 260 4.01 4.94 24.23
N PRO A 261 4.20 5.54 25.43
CA PRO A 261 5.47 6.12 25.84
C PRO A 261 6.61 5.10 25.87
N GLU A 262 6.29 3.80 26.00
CA GLU A 262 7.26 2.70 26.04
C GLU A 262 7.92 2.48 24.68
N LYS A 263 7.30 2.92 23.57
CA LYS A 263 7.83 2.80 22.21
C LYS A 263 9.20 3.47 22.03
N ALA A 264 9.41 4.61 22.69
CA ALA A 264 10.66 5.37 22.66
C ALA A 264 11.60 5.04 23.83
N LYS A 265 11.20 4.15 24.74
CA LYS A 265 11.95 3.85 25.96
C LYS A 265 12.88 2.66 25.73
N TYR A 266 14.16 2.84 26.08
CA TYR A 266 15.07 1.70 26.15
C TYR A 266 14.71 0.80 27.33
N ILE A 267 14.45 -0.48 27.06
CA ILE A 267 14.09 -1.50 28.04
C ILE A 267 15.27 -2.46 28.17
N VAL A 268 15.88 -2.49 29.36
CA VAL A 268 17.09 -3.27 29.62
C VAL A 268 16.83 -4.78 29.51
N ASP A 269 15.69 -5.25 30.00
CA ASP A 269 15.30 -6.66 29.91
C ASP A 269 13.93 -6.78 29.21
N PRO A 270 13.89 -6.76 27.87
CA PRO A 270 12.66 -6.82 27.12
C PRO A 270 11.95 -8.18 27.20
N LEU A 271 12.66 -9.25 27.53
CA LEU A 271 12.07 -10.60 27.62
C LEU A 271 11.12 -10.74 28.83
N HIS A 272 11.44 -10.10 29.94
CA HIS A 272 10.67 -10.17 31.18
C HIS A 272 9.89 -8.89 31.49
N TYR A 273 9.98 -7.88 30.60
CA TYR A 273 9.30 -6.61 30.79
C TYR A 273 7.78 -6.76 30.59
N GLN A 274 7.02 -6.22 31.55
CA GLN A 274 5.55 -6.19 31.50
C GLN A 274 5.11 -4.90 30.79
N TYR A 275 4.72 -5.02 29.53
CA TYR A 275 4.21 -3.87 28.75
C TYR A 275 2.82 -3.48 29.23
N THR A 276 2.54 -2.17 29.34
CA THR A 276 1.29 -1.61 29.85
C THR A 276 0.06 -2.18 29.14
N ASN A 277 0.14 -2.39 27.81
CA ASN A 277 -0.94 -2.96 27.02
C ASN A 277 -0.78 -4.47 26.75
N GLY A 278 0.03 -5.17 27.55
CA GLY A 278 0.27 -6.61 27.43
C GLY A 278 1.04 -7.03 26.17
N ARG A 279 1.46 -6.07 25.32
CA ARG A 279 2.13 -6.32 24.06
C ARG A 279 3.24 -5.28 23.81
N ASN A 280 4.35 -5.71 23.24
CA ASN A 280 5.43 -4.82 22.82
C ASN A 280 4.93 -3.82 21.75
N PRO A 281 4.95 -2.50 22.01
CA PRO A 281 4.45 -1.48 21.10
C PRO A 281 5.30 -1.33 19.83
N ASN A 282 6.49 -1.93 19.79
CA ASN A 282 7.37 -1.92 18.62
C ASN A 282 7.11 -3.08 17.63
N ILE A 283 6.11 -3.92 17.91
CA ILE A 283 5.61 -4.93 16.96
C ILE A 283 4.44 -4.31 16.20
N HIS A 284 4.66 -4.01 14.90
CA HIS A 284 3.70 -3.30 14.06
C HIS A 284 3.00 -4.25 13.10
N ASN A 285 1.67 -4.32 13.21
CA ASN A 285 0.85 -5.00 12.21
C ASN A 285 0.79 -4.20 10.90
N ALA A 286 0.46 -4.89 9.80
CA ALA A 286 0.28 -4.25 8.51
C ALA A 286 -0.88 -3.24 8.56
N ARG A 287 -0.59 -2.00 8.16
CA ARG A 287 -1.57 -0.90 8.05
C ARG A 287 -1.90 -0.56 6.61
N TYR A 288 -1.02 -0.92 5.67
CA TYR A 288 -1.13 -0.62 4.24
C TYR A 288 -1.63 -1.87 3.53
N LEU A 289 -2.87 -1.83 3.06
CA LEU A 289 -3.56 -3.01 2.56
C LEU A 289 -3.92 -2.81 1.09
N ALA A 290 -3.65 -3.81 0.25
CA ALA A 290 -4.23 -3.85 -1.09
C ALA A 290 -5.68 -4.29 -1.01
N ALA A 291 -6.53 -3.71 -1.83
CA ALA A 291 -7.91 -4.14 -2.00
C ALA A 291 -8.33 -4.02 -3.47
N THR A 292 -9.25 -4.89 -3.88
CA THR A 292 -9.93 -4.76 -5.16
C THR A 292 -11.41 -4.57 -4.91
N ILE A 293 -11.99 -3.56 -5.56
CA ILE A 293 -13.40 -3.20 -5.40
C ILE A 293 -14.12 -3.41 -6.73
N THR A 294 -15.18 -4.21 -6.71
CA THR A 294 -16.08 -4.42 -7.86
C THR A 294 -17.46 -3.83 -7.57
N ALA A 295 -18.21 -3.51 -8.62
CA ALA A 295 -19.60 -3.07 -8.52
C ALA A 295 -20.48 -3.86 -9.48
N GLN A 296 -21.57 -4.44 -8.99
CA GLN A 296 -22.52 -5.20 -9.82
C GLN A 296 -23.95 -4.96 -9.38
N PRO A 297 -24.95 -5.03 -10.29
CA PRO A 297 -26.34 -4.96 -9.91
C PRO A 297 -26.72 -6.18 -9.05
N ARG A 298 -27.54 -5.98 -8.02
CA ARG A 298 -27.93 -7.09 -7.12
C ARG A 298 -28.84 -8.12 -7.79
N SER A 299 -29.70 -7.67 -8.69
CA SER A 299 -30.57 -8.53 -9.49
C SER A 299 -30.89 -7.83 -10.80
N ALA A 300 -30.37 -8.32 -11.91
CA ALA A 300 -30.66 -7.81 -13.23
C ALA A 300 -30.36 -8.91 -14.24
N SER A 301 -31.30 -9.15 -15.16
CA SER A 301 -31.23 -10.20 -16.17
C SER A 301 -31.00 -9.65 -17.59
N ASN A 302 -31.25 -8.37 -17.80
CA ASN A 302 -31.14 -7.71 -19.10
C ASN A 302 -30.54 -6.29 -18.98
N ILE A 303 -30.25 -5.70 -20.13
CA ILE A 303 -29.61 -4.36 -20.21
C ILE A 303 -30.49 -3.30 -19.53
N ASP A 304 -31.79 -3.27 -19.79
CA ASP A 304 -32.69 -2.25 -19.25
C ASP A 304 -32.78 -2.34 -17.71
N GLU A 305 -32.84 -3.55 -17.18
CA GLU A 305 -32.81 -3.76 -15.73
C GLU A 305 -31.50 -3.30 -15.11
N ILE A 306 -30.35 -3.48 -15.77
CA ILE A 306 -29.06 -2.99 -15.28
C ILE A 306 -29.02 -1.45 -15.26
N LEU A 307 -29.44 -0.82 -16.37
CA LEU A 307 -29.37 0.63 -16.52
C LEU A 307 -30.30 1.35 -15.54
N ASN A 308 -31.44 0.75 -15.19
CA ASN A 308 -32.45 1.33 -14.29
C ASN A 308 -32.45 0.72 -12.88
N ASN A 309 -31.53 -0.19 -12.55
CA ASN A 309 -31.51 -0.86 -11.24
C ASN A 309 -31.22 0.13 -10.10
N PRO A 310 -32.08 0.23 -9.07
CA PRO A 310 -31.81 1.09 -7.93
C PRO A 310 -30.76 0.54 -6.98
N GLU A 311 -30.48 -0.77 -7.02
CA GLU A 311 -29.57 -1.42 -6.08
C GLU A 311 -28.37 -2.08 -6.77
N PHE A 312 -27.19 -1.66 -6.37
CA PHE A 312 -25.92 -2.27 -6.71
C PHE A 312 -25.24 -2.82 -5.46
N GLU A 313 -24.34 -3.76 -5.65
CA GLU A 313 -23.43 -4.25 -4.62
C GLU A 313 -22.01 -3.85 -4.97
N ILE A 314 -21.34 -3.21 -4.02
CA ILE A 314 -19.89 -3.00 -4.03
C ILE A 314 -19.26 -4.10 -3.17
N SER A 315 -18.43 -4.93 -3.77
CA SER A 315 -17.73 -6.01 -3.06
C SER A 315 -16.25 -5.68 -2.94
N ALA A 316 -15.73 -5.73 -1.71
CA ALA A 316 -14.31 -5.59 -1.42
C ALA A 316 -13.64 -6.97 -1.36
N TYR A 317 -12.53 -7.14 -2.06
CA TYR A 317 -11.74 -8.38 -2.10
C TYR A 317 -10.33 -8.15 -1.58
N ASP A 318 -9.84 -9.12 -0.79
CA ASP A 318 -8.42 -9.24 -0.47
C ASP A 318 -7.70 -9.90 -1.66
N PRO A 319 -6.91 -9.15 -2.46
CA PRO A 319 -6.31 -9.69 -3.68
C PRO A 319 -5.20 -10.71 -3.41
N TYR A 320 -4.75 -10.83 -2.17
CA TYR A 320 -3.81 -11.87 -1.73
C TYR A 320 -4.50 -13.23 -1.54
N LYS A 321 -5.83 -13.24 -1.34
CA LYS A 321 -6.63 -14.45 -1.14
C LYS A 321 -7.51 -14.78 -2.33
N PHE A 322 -7.93 -13.76 -3.08
CA PHE A 322 -8.87 -13.91 -4.19
C PHE A 322 -8.21 -13.49 -5.51
N GLU A 323 -8.02 -14.43 -6.41
CA GLU A 323 -7.51 -14.16 -7.75
C GLU A 323 -8.61 -13.78 -8.74
N SER A 324 -9.84 -14.23 -8.49
CA SER A 324 -11.01 -14.01 -9.33
C SER A 324 -12.26 -13.75 -8.51
N ALA A 325 -13.28 -13.17 -9.14
CA ALA A 325 -14.60 -12.96 -8.59
C ALA A 325 -15.68 -13.49 -9.53
N LYS A 326 -16.83 -13.87 -8.96
CA LYS A 326 -18.03 -14.16 -9.74
C LYS A 326 -18.71 -12.84 -10.11
N ILE A 327 -18.77 -12.54 -11.41
CA ILE A 327 -19.44 -11.38 -11.97
C ILE A 327 -20.43 -11.93 -13.03
N ALA A 328 -21.69 -11.53 -12.97
CA ALA A 328 -22.73 -12.06 -13.86
C ALA A 328 -22.73 -13.61 -13.97
N GLY A 329 -22.49 -14.30 -12.85
CA GLY A 329 -22.49 -15.77 -12.76
C GLY A 329 -21.23 -16.48 -13.26
N LYS A 330 -20.26 -15.78 -13.87
CA LYS A 330 -19.00 -16.33 -14.37
C LYS A 330 -17.82 -15.83 -13.55
N SER A 331 -16.72 -16.60 -13.51
CA SER A 331 -15.48 -16.21 -12.83
C SER A 331 -14.60 -15.38 -13.76
N TYR A 332 -14.15 -14.22 -13.25
CA TYR A 332 -13.24 -13.30 -13.96
C TYR A 332 -12.07 -12.91 -13.07
N PRO A 333 -10.87 -12.70 -13.63
CA PRO A 333 -9.71 -12.28 -12.87
C PRO A 333 -9.95 -10.90 -12.24
N LEU A 334 -9.51 -10.72 -11.00
CA LEU A 334 -9.54 -9.46 -10.28
C LEU A 334 -8.26 -8.65 -10.55
N ALA A 335 -8.40 -7.35 -10.82
CA ALA A 335 -7.28 -6.42 -10.86
C ALA A 335 -6.62 -6.33 -9.47
N ALA A 336 -5.30 -6.19 -9.41
CA ALA A 336 -4.58 -6.02 -8.16
C ALA A 336 -3.25 -5.30 -8.34
N ASN A 337 -2.85 -4.49 -7.34
CA ASN A 337 -1.53 -3.88 -7.25
C ASN A 337 -0.85 -4.36 -5.96
N PHE A 338 0.09 -5.29 -6.10
CA PHE A 338 0.78 -5.92 -4.96
C PHE A 338 1.94 -5.07 -4.44
N SER A 339 2.49 -4.17 -5.25
CA SER A 339 3.60 -3.30 -4.88
C SER A 339 3.16 -2.02 -4.14
N ALA A 340 1.92 -1.57 -4.33
CA ALA A 340 1.45 -0.30 -3.81
C ALA A 340 1.47 -0.22 -2.26
N PRO A 341 1.03 -1.23 -1.50
CA PRO A 341 1.09 -1.20 -0.05
C PRO A 341 2.50 -0.99 0.49
N TYR A 342 3.44 -1.77 -0.02
CA TYR A 342 4.84 -1.69 0.39
C TYR A 342 5.50 -0.38 -0.06
N GLY A 343 5.22 0.07 -1.29
CA GLY A 343 5.72 1.34 -1.81
C GLY A 343 5.27 2.54 -0.99
N LEU A 344 4.00 2.60 -0.59
CA LEU A 344 3.50 3.69 0.25
C LEU A 344 4.05 3.60 1.68
N TRP A 345 4.15 2.40 2.25
CA TRP A 345 4.77 2.20 3.56
C TRP A 345 6.20 2.76 3.58
N LEU A 346 7.04 2.45 2.59
CA LEU A 346 8.39 2.98 2.46
C LEU A 346 8.40 4.52 2.34
N ALA A 347 7.52 5.06 1.49
CA ALA A 347 7.46 6.49 1.25
C ALA A 347 7.05 7.30 2.48
N GLN A 348 6.21 6.76 3.35
CA GLN A 348 5.71 7.44 4.54
C GLN A 348 6.58 7.26 5.78
N ASN A 349 7.30 6.14 5.92
CA ASN A 349 8.08 5.87 7.13
C ASN A 349 9.51 6.45 7.10
N ASN A 350 10.10 6.68 5.92
CA ASN A 350 11.41 7.34 5.75
C ASN A 350 12.52 6.78 6.67
N LEU A 351 12.58 5.45 6.79
CA LEU A 351 13.44 4.73 7.75
C LEU A 351 14.93 4.92 7.46
N GLY A 352 15.31 5.14 6.21
CA GLY A 352 16.69 5.42 5.82
C GLY A 352 17.24 6.70 6.47
N LYS A 353 16.41 7.75 6.56
CA LYS A 353 16.79 8.99 7.27
C LYS A 353 16.95 8.75 8.76
N ALA A 354 16.06 7.98 9.38
CA ALA A 354 16.13 7.62 10.79
C ALA A 354 17.40 6.80 11.10
N ALA A 355 17.75 5.83 10.24
CA ALA A 355 18.96 5.03 10.35
C ALA A 355 20.23 5.90 10.28
N TYR A 356 20.27 6.84 9.33
CA TYR A 356 21.41 7.74 9.18
C TYR A 356 21.59 8.68 10.37
N LEU A 357 20.50 9.27 10.87
CA LEU A 357 20.53 10.14 12.05
C LEU A 357 21.02 9.40 13.29
N SER A 358 20.62 8.12 13.49
CA SER A 358 21.07 7.31 14.61
C SER A 358 22.57 7.03 14.63
N LEU A 359 23.26 7.12 13.50
CA LEU A 359 24.71 6.95 13.42
C LEU A 359 25.48 8.20 13.83
N ILE A 360 24.94 9.39 13.53
CA ILE A 360 25.66 10.67 13.72
C ILE A 360 25.45 11.20 15.13
N ASP A 361 24.25 11.03 15.66
CA ASP A 361 23.90 11.48 17.00
C ASP A 361 24.29 10.39 18.03
N ARG A 362 25.50 10.54 18.61
CA ARG A 362 26.00 9.64 19.65
C ARG A 362 25.20 9.73 20.96
N ASP A 363 24.51 10.86 21.16
CA ASP A 363 23.62 11.09 22.29
C ASP A 363 22.18 10.66 21.96
N ALA A 364 21.89 10.30 20.70
CA ALA A 364 20.61 9.70 20.33
C ALA A 364 20.42 8.45 21.17
N ARG A 365 19.35 8.45 21.93
CA ARG A 365 18.98 7.37 22.83
C ARG A 365 18.98 6.05 22.06
N LEU A 366 19.52 5.02 22.68
CA LEU A 366 19.46 3.65 22.17
C LEU A 366 18.00 3.34 21.79
N THR A 367 17.75 3.22 20.50
CA THR A 367 16.41 3.01 20.00
C THR A 367 16.14 1.50 20.01
N MET A 368 15.06 1.10 20.67
CA MET A 368 14.61 -0.29 20.66
C MET A 368 14.31 -0.74 19.22
N PRO A 369 14.54 -2.01 18.88
CA PRO A 369 14.19 -2.50 17.56
C PRO A 369 12.68 -2.49 17.34
N HIS A 370 12.29 -2.29 16.09
CA HIS A 370 10.94 -2.38 15.59
C HIS A 370 10.80 -3.56 14.65
N LEU A 371 9.68 -4.25 14.71
CA LEU A 371 9.34 -5.32 13.77
C LEU A 371 8.08 -4.92 13.00
N TYR A 372 8.18 -4.89 11.67
CA TYR A 372 7.09 -4.53 10.77
C TYR A 372 6.59 -5.75 10.02
N MET A 373 5.31 -6.08 10.17
CA MET A 373 4.60 -7.03 9.34
C MET A 373 4.08 -6.27 8.12
N LEU A 374 4.46 -6.70 6.91
CA LEU A 374 4.17 -5.94 5.69
C LEU A 374 2.83 -6.30 5.03
N GLU A 375 2.25 -7.41 5.43
CA GLU A 375 0.88 -7.83 5.07
C GLU A 375 0.13 -8.27 6.32
N PRO A 376 -1.21 -8.33 6.30
CA PRO A 376 -1.97 -8.87 7.42
C PRO A 376 -1.48 -10.28 7.76
N TYR A 377 -1.22 -10.50 9.05
CA TYR A 377 -0.74 -11.79 9.51
C TYR A 377 -1.63 -12.93 8.99
N ASN A 378 -0.99 -13.92 8.37
CA ASN A 378 -1.63 -15.13 7.87
C ASN A 378 -1.02 -16.36 8.56
N PRO A 379 -1.81 -17.14 9.35
CA PRO A 379 -1.31 -18.30 10.06
C PRO A 379 -0.80 -19.42 9.14
N ASN A 380 -1.25 -19.45 7.89
CA ASN A 380 -0.90 -20.49 6.93
C ASN A 380 0.36 -20.20 6.11
N LYS A 381 0.91 -18.98 6.19
CA LYS A 381 2.13 -18.59 5.47
C LYS A 381 3.35 -18.65 6.39
N LYS A 382 4.46 -19.21 5.90
CA LYS A 382 5.74 -19.18 6.60
C LYS A 382 6.28 -17.75 6.67
N VAL A 383 7.04 -17.45 7.73
CA VAL A 383 7.57 -16.10 7.95
C VAL A 383 8.98 -15.99 7.40
N VAL A 384 9.24 -14.92 6.65
CA VAL A 384 10.59 -14.50 6.26
C VAL A 384 10.96 -13.26 7.08
N VAL A 385 11.95 -13.38 7.97
CA VAL A 385 12.44 -12.27 8.79
C VAL A 385 13.70 -11.70 8.16
N LEU A 386 13.71 -10.38 7.91
CA LEU A 386 14.80 -9.65 7.26
C LEU A 386 15.51 -8.71 8.24
N VAL A 387 16.85 -8.84 8.38
CA VAL A 387 17.68 -8.03 9.28
C VAL A 387 18.75 -7.30 8.47
N HIS A 388 18.69 -5.96 8.45
CA HIS A 388 19.56 -5.11 7.65
C HIS A 388 20.97 -4.94 8.25
N GLY A 389 21.91 -4.38 7.48
CA GLY A 389 23.29 -4.18 7.88
C GLY A 389 23.58 -2.85 8.58
N LEU A 390 24.88 -2.61 8.86
CA LEU A 390 25.40 -1.37 9.45
C LEU A 390 25.05 -0.18 8.55
N ALA A 391 24.67 0.95 9.15
CA ALA A 391 24.29 2.19 8.46
C ALA A 391 23.18 2.02 7.42
N SER A 392 22.29 1.06 7.66
CA SER A 392 21.23 0.66 6.74
C SER A 392 19.87 0.65 7.44
N SER A 393 18.83 0.34 6.69
CA SER A 393 17.44 0.30 7.15
C SER A 393 16.69 -0.83 6.44
N PRO A 394 15.42 -1.08 6.78
CA PRO A 394 14.55 -1.99 6.02
C PRO A 394 14.47 -1.70 4.51
N GLU A 395 14.78 -0.48 4.09
CA GLU A 395 14.84 -0.10 2.67
C GLU A 395 15.88 -0.91 1.86
N ALA A 396 16.90 -1.49 2.52
CA ALA A 396 17.83 -2.41 1.87
C ALA A 396 17.14 -3.64 1.24
N TRP A 397 15.96 -3.97 1.71
CA TRP A 397 15.19 -5.15 1.31
C TRP A 397 14.12 -4.88 0.24
N ILE A 398 14.07 -3.65 -0.31
CA ILE A 398 13.03 -3.21 -1.24
C ILE A 398 12.82 -4.23 -2.37
N ARG A 399 13.91 -4.67 -3.00
CA ARG A 399 13.83 -5.60 -4.13
C ARG A 399 13.32 -6.96 -3.70
N LEU A 400 13.97 -7.58 -2.71
CA LEU A 400 13.60 -8.91 -2.24
C LEU A 400 12.16 -8.95 -1.74
N THR A 401 11.77 -7.96 -0.96
CA THR A 401 10.41 -7.88 -0.42
C THR A 401 9.37 -7.72 -1.53
N ASN A 402 9.62 -6.80 -2.48
CA ASN A 402 8.72 -6.59 -3.60
C ASN A 402 8.59 -7.83 -4.50
N ASP A 403 9.70 -8.56 -4.70
CA ASP A 403 9.71 -9.81 -5.47
C ASP A 403 8.92 -10.91 -4.74
N VAL A 404 9.12 -11.08 -3.41
CA VAL A 404 8.36 -12.07 -2.62
C VAL A 404 6.86 -11.76 -2.59
N MET A 405 6.49 -10.50 -2.40
CA MET A 405 5.08 -10.08 -2.35
C MET A 405 4.43 -10.08 -3.76
N GLY A 406 5.23 -9.90 -4.80
CA GLY A 406 4.77 -9.86 -6.19
C GLY A 406 4.61 -11.24 -6.82
N ASP A 407 5.54 -12.16 -6.57
CA ASP A 407 5.50 -13.52 -7.14
C ASP A 407 4.33 -14.33 -6.57
N PRO A 408 3.46 -14.93 -7.42
CA PRO A 408 2.26 -15.62 -6.95
C PRO A 408 2.58 -16.83 -6.07
N VAL A 409 3.64 -17.58 -6.37
CA VAL A 409 4.04 -18.80 -5.61
C VAL A 409 4.63 -18.39 -4.25
N LEU A 410 5.56 -17.41 -4.25
CA LEU A 410 6.17 -16.94 -3.01
C LEU A 410 5.14 -16.27 -2.11
N ARG A 411 4.27 -15.43 -2.69
CA ARG A 411 3.20 -14.74 -1.97
C ARG A 411 2.19 -15.69 -1.34
N GLU A 412 1.91 -16.84 -1.97
CA GLU A 412 1.01 -17.84 -1.42
C GLU A 412 1.58 -18.50 -0.16
N HIS A 413 2.90 -18.72 -0.11
CA HIS A 413 3.54 -19.52 0.93
C HIS A 413 4.28 -18.73 2.00
N TYR A 414 4.64 -17.47 1.73
CA TYR A 414 5.47 -16.65 2.60
C TYR A 414 4.84 -15.30 2.92
N GLN A 415 5.13 -14.79 4.11
CA GLN A 415 4.87 -13.44 4.57
C GLN A 415 6.16 -12.81 5.07
N VAL A 416 6.34 -11.50 4.85
CA VAL A 416 7.60 -10.81 5.14
C VAL A 416 7.47 -9.96 6.39
N TRP A 417 8.41 -10.16 7.33
CA TRP A 417 8.63 -9.32 8.50
C TRP A 417 9.98 -8.63 8.39
N GLN A 418 10.02 -7.32 8.60
CA GLN A 418 11.27 -6.55 8.55
C GLN A 418 11.61 -6.01 9.94
N VAL A 419 12.87 -6.19 10.34
CA VAL A 419 13.40 -5.64 11.58
C VAL A 419 14.16 -4.36 11.27
N PHE A 420 13.79 -3.27 11.93
CA PHE A 420 14.54 -2.03 12.02
C PHE A 420 15.18 -1.93 13.39
N TYR A 421 16.47 -1.63 13.46
CA TYR A 421 17.21 -1.44 14.70
C TYR A 421 18.31 -0.40 14.55
N SER A 422 18.72 0.21 15.66
CA SER A 422 19.82 1.15 15.67
C SER A 422 21.15 0.43 15.53
N THR A 423 21.90 0.75 14.48
CA THR A 423 23.16 0.06 14.16
C THR A 423 24.38 0.61 14.92
N ASN A 424 24.22 1.63 15.76
CA ASN A 424 25.26 2.14 16.67
C ASN A 424 25.29 1.38 18.01
N MET A 425 24.40 0.44 18.22
CA MET A 425 24.36 -0.40 19.42
C MET A 425 25.35 -1.57 19.30
N PRO A 426 26.01 -2.00 20.39
CA PRO A 426 26.89 -3.16 20.37
C PRO A 426 26.17 -4.40 19.82
N ILE A 427 26.87 -5.22 19.03
CA ILE A 427 26.27 -6.38 18.32
C ILE A 427 25.52 -7.34 19.26
N LEU A 428 26.10 -7.64 20.42
CA LEU A 428 25.47 -8.54 21.38
C LEU A 428 24.19 -7.94 22.00
N GLU A 429 24.18 -6.62 22.22
CA GLU A 429 22.98 -5.92 22.68
C GLU A 429 21.91 -5.88 21.57
N SER A 430 22.30 -5.54 20.34
CA SER A 430 21.39 -5.60 19.17
C SER A 430 20.79 -6.99 19.01
N ARG A 431 21.63 -8.05 19.14
CA ARG A 431 21.16 -9.45 19.10
C ARG A 431 20.13 -9.73 20.18
N PHE A 432 20.40 -9.32 21.43
CA PHE A 432 19.50 -9.60 22.56
C PHE A 432 18.15 -8.91 22.38
N GLN A 433 18.17 -7.65 22.00
CA GLN A 433 16.95 -6.86 21.74
C GLN A 433 16.15 -7.40 20.55
N ILE A 434 16.83 -7.78 19.45
CA ILE A 434 16.20 -8.36 18.25
C ILE A 434 15.66 -9.76 18.56
N TYR A 435 16.38 -10.56 19.34
CA TYR A 435 15.91 -11.86 19.81
C TYR A 435 14.58 -11.73 20.55
N ALA A 436 14.51 -10.78 21.49
CA ALA A 436 13.31 -10.57 22.29
C ALA A 436 12.11 -10.18 21.42
N ILE A 437 12.25 -9.20 20.51
CA ILE A 437 11.12 -8.76 19.68
C ILE A 437 10.65 -9.84 18.70
N ILE A 438 11.57 -10.63 18.12
CA ILE A 438 11.20 -11.75 17.24
C ILE A 438 10.47 -12.85 18.03
N GLN A 439 10.99 -13.24 19.20
CA GLN A 439 10.30 -14.22 20.05
C GLN A 439 8.92 -13.74 20.47
N GLN A 440 8.80 -12.50 20.90
CA GLN A 440 7.51 -11.90 21.27
C GLN A 440 6.55 -11.90 20.09
N SER A 441 7.03 -11.62 18.87
CA SER A 441 6.21 -11.67 17.66
C SER A 441 5.72 -13.09 17.35
N PHE A 442 6.59 -14.10 17.47
CA PHE A 442 6.17 -15.50 17.30
C PHE A 442 5.24 -15.99 18.43
N ASN A 443 5.30 -15.41 19.61
CA ASN A 443 4.38 -15.75 20.71
C ASN A 443 2.97 -15.23 20.49
N LEU A 444 2.78 -14.22 19.63
CA LEU A 444 1.45 -13.77 19.19
C LEU A 444 0.80 -14.74 18.19
N VAL A 445 1.58 -15.68 17.64
CA VAL A 445 1.14 -16.65 16.64
C VAL A 445 0.66 -17.93 17.32
N ASP A 446 -0.44 -18.52 16.84
CA ASP A 446 -0.92 -19.82 17.31
C ASP A 446 0.20 -20.88 17.22
N SER A 447 0.37 -21.65 18.28
CA SER A 447 1.43 -22.67 18.40
C SER A 447 1.37 -23.76 17.31
N LYS A 448 0.20 -24.00 16.73
CA LYS A 448 -0.03 -25.01 15.67
C LYS A 448 0.08 -24.42 14.26
N ALA A 449 0.11 -23.08 14.13
CA ALA A 449 0.11 -22.43 12.83
C ALA A 449 1.40 -22.72 12.03
N PRO A 450 1.31 -22.97 10.71
CA PRO A 450 2.47 -23.05 9.81
C PRO A 450 3.40 -21.84 9.90
N ALA A 451 2.85 -20.64 10.14
CA ALA A 451 3.62 -19.42 10.36
C ALA A 451 4.63 -19.49 11.51
N LYS A 452 4.40 -20.35 12.50
CA LYS A 452 5.32 -20.55 13.65
C LYS A 452 6.43 -21.55 13.38
N LYS A 453 6.39 -22.27 12.24
CA LYS A 453 7.33 -23.33 11.89
C LYS A 453 8.01 -22.98 10.58
N ASP A 454 9.23 -23.50 10.40
CA ASP A 454 9.98 -23.37 9.14
C ASP A 454 10.16 -21.93 8.65
N ALA A 455 10.25 -20.98 9.57
CA ALA A 455 10.56 -19.59 9.22
C ALA A 455 11.97 -19.48 8.63
N VAL A 456 12.19 -18.47 7.81
CA VAL A 456 13.46 -18.17 7.15
C VAL A 456 14.01 -16.87 7.73
N LEU A 457 15.26 -16.88 8.18
CA LEU A 457 15.97 -15.70 8.63
C LEU A 457 16.96 -15.25 7.56
N VAL A 458 16.91 -13.98 7.15
CA VAL A 458 17.84 -13.40 6.18
C VAL A 458 18.54 -12.20 6.81
N GLY A 459 19.86 -12.24 6.86
CA GLY A 459 20.68 -11.15 7.38
C GLY A 459 21.71 -10.66 6.38
N HIS A 460 21.86 -9.34 6.23
CA HIS A 460 22.84 -8.71 5.37
C HIS A 460 23.94 -8.02 6.18
N SER A 461 25.21 -8.22 5.81
CA SER A 461 26.35 -7.56 6.44
C SER A 461 26.37 -7.77 7.96
N MET A 462 26.36 -6.71 8.79
CA MET A 462 26.24 -6.80 10.25
C MET A 462 24.96 -7.53 10.69
N GLY A 463 23.84 -7.32 9.99
CA GLY A 463 22.62 -8.09 10.21
C GLY A 463 22.77 -9.58 9.98
N GLY A 464 23.71 -10.00 9.12
CA GLY A 464 24.08 -11.41 8.93
C GLY A 464 24.86 -11.99 10.13
N ILE A 465 25.69 -11.19 10.80
CA ILE A 465 26.33 -11.58 12.06
C ILE A 465 25.27 -11.76 13.14
N ILE A 466 24.36 -10.78 13.29
CA ILE A 466 23.24 -10.87 14.24
C ILE A 466 22.38 -12.10 13.94
N ALA A 467 22.01 -12.31 12.68
CA ALA A 467 21.24 -13.48 12.25
C ALA A 467 21.93 -14.80 12.61
N ARG A 468 23.25 -14.88 12.48
CA ARG A 468 24.03 -16.05 12.91
C ARG A 468 23.86 -16.30 14.41
N LEU A 469 23.94 -15.23 15.23
CA LEU A 469 23.78 -15.35 16.67
C LEU A 469 22.32 -15.67 17.09
N LEU A 470 21.32 -15.36 16.25
CA LEU A 470 19.91 -15.71 16.51
C LEU A 470 19.59 -17.20 16.25
N VAL A 471 20.46 -17.92 15.58
CA VAL A 471 20.28 -19.35 15.26
C VAL A 471 21.44 -20.23 15.80
N SER A 472 22.29 -19.67 16.65
CA SER A 472 23.39 -20.37 17.29
C SER A 472 23.07 -20.69 18.75
N ASP A 473 23.70 -21.75 19.26
CA ASP A 473 23.75 -22.13 20.66
C ASP A 473 25.19 -21.99 21.14
N ALA A 474 25.46 -21.06 22.06
CA ALA A 474 26.80 -20.81 22.57
C ALA A 474 26.79 -20.01 23.86
N ASP A 475 27.58 -20.41 24.86
CA ASP A 475 27.88 -19.60 26.02
C ASP A 475 29.18 -18.81 25.79
N LEU A 476 29.05 -17.51 25.59
CA LEU A 476 30.19 -16.59 25.41
C LEU A 476 30.74 -16.05 26.75
N THR A 477 30.11 -16.37 27.89
CA THR A 477 30.50 -15.89 29.22
C THR A 477 31.95 -16.17 29.55
N PRO A 478 32.51 -17.41 29.34
CA PRO A 478 33.90 -17.69 29.66
C PRO A 478 34.90 -16.85 28.83
N ALA A 479 34.58 -16.61 27.56
CA ALA A 479 35.42 -15.78 26.68
C ALA A 479 35.39 -14.31 27.10
N ALA A 480 34.19 -13.78 27.38
CA ALA A 480 34.01 -12.39 27.83
C ALA A 480 34.69 -12.12 29.16
N MET A 481 34.62 -13.05 30.12
CA MET A 481 35.29 -12.91 31.42
C MET A 481 36.81 -12.82 31.31
N LYS A 482 37.45 -13.47 30.33
CA LYS A 482 38.88 -13.37 30.08
C LYS A 482 39.31 -11.97 29.57
N LEU A 483 38.40 -11.24 28.96
CA LEU A 483 38.66 -9.90 28.41
C LEU A 483 38.42 -8.79 29.44
N LEU A 484 37.78 -9.07 30.57
CA LEU A 484 37.48 -8.09 31.59
C LEU A 484 38.63 -7.91 32.58
N PRO A 485 38.91 -6.68 33.06
CA PRO A 485 39.79 -6.45 34.20
C PRO A 485 39.29 -7.21 35.43
N ASN A 486 40.20 -7.82 36.22
CA ASN A 486 39.91 -8.65 37.39
C ASN A 486 38.90 -8.02 38.35
N ARG A 487 38.95 -6.70 38.57
CA ARG A 487 37.99 -5.96 39.42
C ARG A 487 36.54 -6.02 38.92
N ARG A 488 36.34 -6.10 37.57
CA ARG A 488 35.02 -6.16 36.96
C ARG A 488 34.49 -7.56 36.82
N VAL A 489 35.36 -8.57 36.78
CA VAL A 489 34.94 -9.99 36.71
C VAL A 489 34.03 -10.35 37.88
N GLN A 490 34.39 -9.91 39.10
CA GLN A 490 33.55 -10.17 40.28
C GLN A 490 32.17 -9.50 40.21
N GLN A 491 32.10 -8.31 39.59
CA GLN A 491 30.85 -7.57 39.44
C GLN A 491 29.91 -8.26 38.45
N PHE A 492 30.42 -8.74 37.30
CA PHE A 492 29.60 -9.26 36.19
C PHE A 492 29.40 -10.78 36.25
N LYS A 493 30.22 -11.52 37.02
CA LYS A 493 30.16 -12.99 37.08
C LYS A 493 28.79 -13.54 37.43
N ASN A 494 28.05 -12.85 38.29
CA ASN A 494 26.73 -13.29 38.76
C ASN A 494 25.58 -12.37 38.30
N ASP A 495 25.86 -11.39 37.43
CA ASP A 495 24.82 -10.50 36.92
C ASP A 495 23.97 -11.21 35.86
N PRO A 496 22.67 -11.43 36.10
CA PRO A 496 21.77 -12.13 35.19
C PRO A 496 21.60 -11.38 33.87
N LEU A 497 21.62 -10.04 33.91
CA LEU A 497 21.46 -9.21 32.71
C LEU A 497 22.70 -9.28 31.81
N PHE A 498 23.90 -9.35 32.39
CA PHE A 498 25.12 -9.56 31.64
C PHE A 498 25.15 -10.96 31.02
N LYS A 499 24.81 -11.99 31.79
CA LYS A 499 24.73 -13.39 31.32
C LYS A 499 23.75 -13.54 30.16
N SER A 500 22.57 -12.93 30.24
CA SER A 500 21.54 -13.06 29.19
C SER A 500 21.98 -12.53 27.82
N ARG A 501 23.00 -11.63 27.77
CA ARG A 501 23.60 -11.16 26.50
C ARG A 501 24.62 -12.15 25.93
N LEU A 502 25.23 -12.94 26.77
CA LEU A 502 26.34 -13.85 26.42
C LEU A 502 25.89 -15.30 26.27
N ASP A 503 24.82 -15.68 26.90
CA ASP A 503 24.15 -16.97 26.70
C ASP A 503 23.30 -16.91 25.43
N ILE A 504 23.88 -17.40 24.34
CA ILE A 504 23.30 -17.34 23.01
C ILE A 504 22.41 -18.56 22.82
N GLN A 505 21.11 -18.35 22.78
CA GLN A 505 20.12 -19.38 22.52
C GLN A 505 19.50 -19.17 21.12
N PRO A 506 19.29 -20.26 20.35
CA PRO A 506 18.67 -20.14 19.02
C PRO A 506 17.15 -19.86 19.14
N ILE A 507 16.60 -19.13 18.18
CA ILE A 507 15.16 -19.03 18.01
C ILE A 507 14.67 -20.28 17.27
N PRO A 508 13.86 -21.14 17.92
CA PRO A 508 13.52 -22.46 17.38
C PRO A 508 12.59 -22.41 16.16
N ASN A 509 12.01 -21.26 15.87
CA ASN A 509 11.08 -21.06 14.75
C ASN A 509 11.78 -21.09 13.38
N PHE A 510 13.09 -20.81 13.34
CA PHE A 510 13.86 -20.76 12.10
C PHE A 510 14.37 -22.14 11.71
N SER A 511 13.96 -22.62 10.53
CA SER A 511 14.53 -23.82 9.92
C SER A 511 15.69 -23.50 8.96
N ARG A 512 15.80 -22.25 8.52
CA ARG A 512 16.83 -21.78 7.59
C ARG A 512 17.30 -20.38 7.95
N ALA A 513 18.61 -20.15 7.78
CA ALA A 513 19.21 -18.82 7.86
C ALA A 513 20.07 -18.57 6.60
N ILE A 514 19.91 -17.38 6.02
CA ILE A 514 20.64 -16.95 4.82
C ILE A 514 21.47 -15.73 5.19
N PHE A 515 22.77 -15.79 4.94
CA PHE A 515 23.72 -14.74 5.26
C PHE A 515 24.24 -14.10 3.98
N LEU A 516 23.90 -12.84 3.76
CA LEU A 516 24.31 -12.09 2.58
C LEU A 516 25.46 -11.16 2.95
N ALA A 517 26.62 -11.38 2.35
CA ALA A 517 27.84 -10.60 2.59
C ALA A 517 28.17 -10.38 4.09
N ALA A 518 27.91 -11.39 4.93
CA ALA A 518 28.13 -11.32 6.37
C ALA A 518 29.62 -11.53 6.72
N PRO A 519 30.29 -10.57 7.40
CA PRO A 519 31.71 -10.66 7.69
C PRO A 519 31.96 -11.47 8.98
N HIS A 520 31.70 -12.80 8.95
CA HIS A 520 31.83 -13.68 10.13
C HIS A 520 33.25 -13.80 10.70
N ARG A 521 34.27 -13.41 9.94
CA ARG A 521 35.69 -13.39 10.39
C ARG A 521 36.20 -11.99 10.73
N GLY A 522 35.28 -11.03 10.84
CA GLY A 522 35.64 -9.61 11.01
C GLY A 522 35.85 -8.90 9.67
N THR A 523 36.10 -7.61 9.74
CA THR A 523 36.36 -6.74 8.59
C THR A 523 37.16 -5.53 9.05
N GLU A 524 38.14 -5.10 8.24
CA GLU A 524 38.88 -3.84 8.46
C GLU A 524 37.98 -2.61 8.49
N PHE A 525 36.77 -2.72 7.96
CA PHE A 525 35.76 -1.65 7.99
C PHE A 525 35.33 -1.34 9.43
N ALA A 526 35.37 -2.32 10.34
CA ALA A 526 35.01 -2.15 11.75
C ALA A 526 36.00 -1.28 12.52
N ASP A 527 37.24 -1.14 12.03
CA ASP A 527 38.30 -0.35 12.68
C ASP A 527 38.27 1.13 12.27
N ARG A 528 37.33 1.54 11.44
CA ARG A 528 37.20 2.94 11.02
C ARG A 528 36.61 3.80 12.15
N TRP A 529 37.09 5.04 12.27
CA TRP A 529 36.74 5.98 13.35
C TRP A 529 35.22 6.19 13.57
N PHE A 530 34.40 5.97 12.54
CA PHE A 530 32.94 6.12 12.62
C PHE A 530 32.23 4.82 13.04
N THR A 531 32.96 3.73 13.23
CA THR A 531 32.43 2.45 13.73
C THR A 531 32.86 2.18 15.17
N LEU A 532 33.81 2.95 15.70
CA LEU A 532 34.25 2.94 17.08
C LEU A 532 33.45 3.94 17.91
#